data_a02ecda230fd8ec25e7010987f2da13c
#
_entry.id   a02ecda230fd8ec25e7010987f2da13c
#
_cell.length_a   1.000
_cell.length_b   1.000
_cell.length_c   1.000
_cell.angle_alpha   90.00
_cell.angle_beta   90.00
_cell.angle_gamma   90.00
#
_symmetry.space_group_name_H-M   'P 1'
#
loop_
_entity.id
_entity.type
_entity.pdbx_description
1 polymer ?
#
loop_
_entity_poly.entity_id
_entity_poly.type
_entity_poly.pdbx_seq_one_letter_code
_entity_poly.pdbx_strand_id
1 'polypeptide(L)'
;PANNVDIRLVEIWKRRLTTSKRMYMERYLQKKASVDIPMHTTRRFWLTVHVPDSAEGGIYHSRILIVAGQKTLKALNLKVEVLPFKLTSSEGMGYFMYFPQWGIPERCRTPEYLRKIFVDMREHGMTTATLYLFPYGTVNGKRQFTFEARGEGGQLAFGPTMDILRDTKLMKPGMPAIWLGADVVGASEWKKILDEGKKRKWPELVLYLQDEPGDAERNANARRLFRILDGFKKQYPQYSSVRATTAIGSKAIEALGHLYDIWIAGAGFDEKLVRKAREMGKLLWSYDCGLATVDAETTRYYFGLWCWKTGIKGASLWAYSSTQNTSEHRWDYIEKNLENFELTFSFVWPAADGPIPSIGWEAAREGIDDHKYVSTLTRMIEKAKAAGHTEAARQAEATLKQITDKIRVKALDQATRVGSASGWRAGGYYDRPSPQAEIAKGDYNKFRYKIARQIITLQKHLKH
;
A
#
# COMPACT_ATOMS: atom_id res chain seq x y z
N PRO A 1 -18.07 22.23 -4.20
CA PRO A 1 -17.20 23.26 -4.70
C PRO A 1 -16.12 22.66 -5.60
N ALA A 2 -15.65 23.42 -6.61
CA ALA A 2 -14.68 22.98 -7.60
C ALA A 2 -13.37 22.41 -7.00
N ASN A 3 -12.98 22.90 -5.82
CA ASN A 3 -11.76 22.48 -5.12
C ASN A 3 -11.79 21.03 -4.60
N ASN A 4 -12.94 20.36 -4.65
CA ASN A 4 -13.09 18.98 -4.22
C ASN A 4 -13.01 17.97 -5.39
N VAL A 5 -12.74 18.45 -6.61
CA VAL A 5 -12.59 17.60 -7.79
C VAL A 5 -11.19 17.78 -8.36
N ASP A 6 -10.41 16.73 -8.34
CA ASP A 6 -9.11 16.67 -9.00
C ASP A 6 -9.25 16.00 -10.36
N ILE A 7 -8.74 16.66 -11.42
CA ILE A 7 -8.81 16.17 -12.80
C ILE A 7 -7.38 15.98 -13.30
N ARG A 8 -7.07 14.78 -13.75
CA ARG A 8 -5.74 14.42 -14.25
C ARG A 8 -5.82 13.78 -15.62
N LEU A 9 -4.83 14.04 -16.46
CA LEU A 9 -4.63 13.33 -17.71
C LEU A 9 -4.10 11.93 -17.42
N VAL A 10 -4.69 10.93 -18.04
CA VAL A 10 -4.15 9.57 -18.04
C VAL A 10 -3.07 9.48 -19.13
N GLU A 11 -1.83 9.35 -18.71
CA GLU A 11 -0.69 9.19 -19.61
C GLU A 11 -0.59 7.74 -20.12
N ILE A 12 -0.43 7.59 -21.42
CA ILE A 12 -0.25 6.31 -22.08
C ILE A 12 1.24 6.09 -22.29
N TRP A 13 1.75 5.03 -21.68
CA TRP A 13 3.15 4.68 -21.77
C TRP A 13 3.37 3.45 -22.63
N LYS A 14 4.38 3.55 -23.51
CA LYS A 14 4.88 2.40 -24.23
C LYS A 14 5.74 1.56 -23.29
N ARG A 15 5.36 0.33 -23.10
CA ARG A 15 6.03 -0.59 -22.19
C ARG A 15 6.60 -1.77 -22.95
N ARG A 16 7.83 -2.13 -22.64
CA ARG A 16 8.46 -3.35 -23.14
C ARG A 16 8.10 -4.50 -22.20
N LEU A 17 7.38 -5.48 -22.72
CA LEU A 17 6.97 -6.67 -21.97
C LEU A 17 8.02 -7.77 -22.05
N THR A 18 8.61 -7.96 -23.23
CA THR A 18 9.70 -8.91 -23.52
C THR A 18 10.69 -8.26 -24.46
N THR A 19 11.75 -8.95 -24.84
CA THR A 19 12.72 -8.48 -25.86
C THR A 19 12.05 -8.07 -27.17
N SER A 20 10.94 -8.72 -27.53
CA SER A 20 10.21 -8.51 -28.80
C SER A 20 8.83 -7.89 -28.65
N LYS A 21 8.20 -7.94 -27.46
CA LYS A 21 6.83 -7.48 -27.26
C LYS A 21 6.78 -6.14 -26.55
N ARG A 22 6.12 -5.17 -27.17
CA ARG A 22 5.83 -3.86 -26.60
C ARG A 22 4.34 -3.63 -26.54
N MET A 23 3.88 -2.87 -25.52
CA MET A 23 2.48 -2.52 -25.33
C MET A 23 2.35 -1.07 -24.89
N TYR A 24 1.28 -0.41 -25.31
CA TYR A 24 0.89 0.89 -24.78
C TYR A 24 -0.08 0.67 -23.63
N MET A 25 0.22 1.27 -22.49
CA MET A 25 -0.58 1.12 -21.26
C MET A 25 -0.89 2.47 -20.68
N GLU A 26 -2.12 2.66 -20.25
CA GLU A 26 -2.51 3.74 -19.35
C GLU A 26 -1.82 3.53 -18.01
N ARG A 27 -1.14 4.56 -17.49
CA ARG A 27 -0.36 4.36 -16.28
C ARG A 27 -0.42 5.50 -15.28
N TYR A 28 0.17 6.64 -15.57
CA TYR A 28 0.29 7.73 -14.63
C TYR A 28 -0.76 8.81 -14.84
N LEU A 29 -1.15 9.45 -13.74
CA LEU A 29 -2.20 10.46 -13.69
C LEU A 29 -1.57 11.83 -13.50
N GLN A 30 -1.26 12.49 -14.61
CA GLN A 30 -0.53 13.73 -14.61
C GLN A 30 -1.48 14.93 -14.51
N LYS A 31 -1.17 15.88 -13.61
CA LYS A 31 -1.89 17.15 -13.52
C LYS A 31 -1.40 18.08 -14.63
N LYS A 32 -2.26 18.43 -15.55
CA LYS A 32 -1.97 19.36 -16.64
C LYS A 32 -3.05 20.42 -16.75
N ALA A 33 -2.65 21.67 -16.96
CA ALA A 33 -3.59 22.79 -17.14
C ALA A 33 -4.31 22.71 -18.49
N SER A 34 -3.63 22.17 -19.51
CA SER A 34 -4.17 21.98 -20.86
C SER A 34 -3.54 20.76 -21.51
N VAL A 35 -4.23 20.20 -22.50
CA VAL A 35 -3.78 19.01 -23.25
C VAL A 35 -4.09 19.20 -24.73
N ASP A 36 -3.08 19.03 -25.57
CA ASP A 36 -3.28 18.94 -27.00
C ASP A 36 -3.83 17.56 -27.38
N ILE A 37 -4.89 17.56 -28.18
CA ILE A 37 -5.50 16.35 -28.71
C ILE A 37 -5.34 16.34 -30.21
N PRO A 38 -4.31 15.66 -30.76
CA PRO A 38 -4.13 15.55 -32.18
C PRO A 38 -5.33 14.88 -32.86
N MET A 39 -5.52 15.20 -34.15
CA MET A 39 -6.58 14.60 -34.95
C MET A 39 -6.49 13.06 -34.90
N HIS A 40 -7.61 12.38 -34.88
CA HIS A 40 -7.72 10.92 -34.75
C HIS A 40 -7.13 10.32 -33.47
N THR A 41 -6.95 11.11 -32.40
CA THR A 41 -6.52 10.61 -31.11
C THR A 41 -7.58 10.82 -30.04
N THR A 42 -7.49 10.01 -28.98
CA THR A 42 -8.35 10.11 -27.78
C THR A 42 -7.48 10.38 -26.56
N ARG A 43 -7.99 11.14 -25.63
CA ARG A 43 -7.37 11.33 -24.32
C ARG A 43 -8.38 10.96 -23.24
N ARG A 44 -7.90 10.26 -22.21
CA ARG A 44 -8.68 9.90 -21.03
C ARG A 44 -8.29 10.82 -19.88
N PHE A 45 -9.29 11.22 -19.11
CA PHE A 45 -9.11 11.98 -17.90
C PHE A 45 -9.60 11.16 -16.70
N TRP A 46 -8.87 11.23 -15.61
CA TRP A 46 -9.22 10.64 -14.33
C TRP A 46 -9.77 11.72 -13.43
N LEU A 47 -10.94 11.48 -12.84
CA LEU A 47 -11.58 12.39 -11.91
C LEU A 47 -11.59 11.77 -10.53
N THR A 48 -11.04 12.48 -9.55
CA THR A 48 -11.14 12.12 -8.14
C THR A 48 -11.99 13.14 -7.43
N VAL A 49 -13.04 12.67 -6.76
CA VAL A 49 -13.92 13.51 -5.93
C VAL A 49 -13.56 13.29 -4.47
N HIS A 50 -13.11 14.36 -3.81
CA HIS A 50 -12.84 14.35 -2.37
C HIS A 50 -14.11 14.78 -1.62
N VAL A 51 -14.64 13.87 -0.80
CA VAL A 51 -15.80 14.16 0.04
C VAL A 51 -15.31 14.69 1.39
N PRO A 52 -15.52 15.97 1.72
CA PRO A 52 -15.12 16.53 3.01
C PRO A 52 -15.82 15.83 4.18
N ASP A 53 -15.18 15.79 5.33
CA ASP A 53 -15.77 15.21 6.55
C ASP A 53 -17.06 15.89 7.00
N SER A 54 -17.23 17.16 6.62
CA SER A 54 -18.44 17.98 6.89
C SER A 54 -19.55 17.81 5.85
N ALA A 55 -19.33 17.01 4.79
CA ALA A 55 -20.35 16.82 3.77
C ALA A 55 -21.52 15.98 4.31
N GLU A 56 -22.74 16.48 4.14
CA GLU A 56 -23.95 15.75 4.47
C GLU A 56 -24.27 14.69 3.40
N GLY A 57 -24.97 13.61 3.82
CA GLY A 57 -25.48 12.62 2.89
C GLY A 57 -26.50 13.23 1.92
N GLY A 58 -26.35 12.99 0.62
CA GLY A 58 -27.23 13.56 -0.38
C GLY A 58 -26.68 13.49 -1.80
N ILE A 59 -27.41 14.07 -2.73
CA ILE A 59 -27.04 14.14 -4.15
C ILE A 59 -26.52 15.53 -4.45
N TYR A 60 -25.30 15.60 -4.95
CA TYR A 60 -24.63 16.83 -5.37
C TYR A 60 -24.47 16.86 -6.88
N HIS A 61 -24.77 18.00 -7.49
CA HIS A 61 -24.65 18.21 -8.92
C HIS A 61 -23.57 19.24 -9.23
N SER A 62 -22.77 18.98 -10.27
CA SER A 62 -21.77 19.89 -10.81
C SER A 62 -21.67 19.71 -12.33
N ARG A 63 -20.85 20.54 -12.98
CA ARG A 63 -20.55 20.43 -14.40
C ARG A 63 -19.05 20.48 -14.63
N ILE A 64 -18.58 19.65 -15.57
CA ILE A 64 -17.22 19.67 -16.05
C ILE A 64 -17.28 20.28 -17.45
N LEU A 65 -16.54 21.36 -17.64
CA LEU A 65 -16.49 22.06 -18.94
C LEU A 65 -15.29 21.58 -19.75
N ILE A 66 -15.52 21.22 -20.99
CA ILE A 66 -14.48 20.99 -21.99
C ILE A 66 -14.31 22.28 -22.77
N VAL A 67 -13.14 22.90 -22.65
CA VAL A 67 -12.84 24.22 -23.19
C VAL A 67 -11.68 24.14 -24.18
N ALA A 68 -11.79 24.78 -25.33
CA ALA A 68 -10.70 24.97 -26.29
C ALA A 68 -10.51 26.48 -26.53
N GLY A 69 -9.35 26.99 -26.09
CA GLY A 69 -9.16 28.46 -26.03
C GLY A 69 -10.20 29.11 -25.13
N GLN A 70 -10.98 30.05 -25.67
CA GLN A 70 -12.08 30.72 -24.96
C GLN A 70 -13.46 30.08 -25.19
N LYS A 71 -13.53 29.03 -26.00
CA LYS A 71 -14.80 28.41 -26.39
C LYS A 71 -15.09 27.18 -25.55
N THR A 72 -16.24 27.13 -24.89
CA THR A 72 -16.77 25.91 -24.28
C THR A 72 -17.31 25.00 -25.38
N LEU A 73 -16.66 23.84 -25.57
CA LEU A 73 -17.08 22.84 -26.54
C LEU A 73 -18.23 21.98 -26.02
N LYS A 74 -18.15 21.62 -24.74
CA LYS A 74 -19.17 20.76 -24.10
C LYS A 74 -19.17 20.94 -22.58
N ALA A 75 -20.34 20.80 -21.99
CA ALA A 75 -20.52 20.65 -20.56
C ALA A 75 -21.00 19.23 -20.24
N LEU A 76 -20.32 18.54 -19.31
CA LEU A 76 -20.70 17.22 -18.82
C LEU A 76 -21.29 17.38 -17.42
N ASN A 77 -22.45 16.75 -17.18
CA ASN A 77 -23.07 16.77 -15.87
C ASN A 77 -22.36 15.74 -14.97
N LEU A 78 -21.92 16.20 -13.81
CA LEU A 78 -21.37 15.37 -12.74
C LEU A 78 -22.40 15.25 -11.64
N LYS A 79 -22.82 14.03 -11.32
CA LYS A 79 -23.71 13.71 -10.19
C LYS A 79 -22.90 12.88 -9.18
N VAL A 80 -22.84 13.33 -7.94
CA VAL A 80 -22.17 12.66 -6.83
C VAL A 80 -23.20 12.36 -5.74
N GLU A 81 -23.36 11.09 -5.39
CA GLU A 81 -24.14 10.64 -4.24
C GLU A 81 -23.20 10.47 -3.05
N VAL A 82 -23.36 11.31 -2.04
CA VAL A 82 -22.70 11.17 -0.74
C VAL A 82 -23.59 10.30 0.15
N LEU A 83 -23.08 9.17 0.60
CA LEU A 83 -23.82 8.24 1.43
C LEU A 83 -23.88 8.73 2.89
N PRO A 84 -25.00 8.50 3.60
CA PRO A 84 -25.23 9.05 4.95
C PRO A 84 -24.52 8.23 6.05
N PHE A 85 -23.30 7.79 5.81
CA PHE A 85 -22.45 7.13 6.80
C PHE A 85 -20.97 7.34 6.51
N LYS A 86 -20.16 7.22 7.55
CA LYS A 86 -18.70 7.20 7.43
C LYS A 86 -18.21 5.76 7.41
N LEU A 87 -17.24 5.48 6.55
CA LEU A 87 -16.54 4.20 6.55
C LEU A 87 -15.69 4.08 7.81
N THR A 88 -15.81 2.96 8.50
CA THR A 88 -14.92 2.66 9.62
C THR A 88 -13.55 2.24 9.10
N SER A 89 -12.49 2.64 9.80
CA SER A 89 -11.16 2.14 9.48
C SER A 89 -11.13 0.61 9.59
N SER A 90 -10.30 -0.03 8.78
CA SER A 90 -9.99 -1.45 8.91
C SER A 90 -9.08 -1.61 10.13
N GLU A 91 -9.65 -1.74 11.33
CA GLU A 91 -8.88 -1.85 12.57
C GLU A 91 -7.92 -3.02 12.51
N GLY A 92 -6.69 -2.77 12.95
CA GLY A 92 -5.65 -3.78 12.99
C GLY A 92 -5.10 -4.19 11.62
N MET A 93 -5.40 -3.45 10.54
CA MET A 93 -4.81 -3.68 9.22
C MET A 93 -3.60 -2.81 8.97
N GLY A 94 -2.44 -3.44 8.73
CA GLY A 94 -1.21 -2.80 8.32
C GLY A 94 -1.12 -2.66 6.81
N TYR A 95 -1.70 -1.62 6.23
CA TYR A 95 -1.50 -1.29 4.82
C TYR A 95 -0.24 -0.45 4.66
N PHE A 96 0.66 -0.88 3.80
CA PHE A 96 1.91 -0.17 3.54
C PHE A 96 2.45 -0.44 2.14
N MET A 97 3.42 0.37 1.73
CA MET A 97 4.26 0.14 0.57
C MET A 97 5.71 0.09 1.02
N TYR A 98 6.48 -0.78 0.42
CA TYR A 98 7.93 -0.67 0.54
C TYR A 98 8.38 0.63 -0.11
N PHE A 99 9.13 1.44 0.64
CA PHE A 99 9.64 2.73 0.17
C PHE A 99 11.13 2.86 0.44
N PRO A 100 11.98 2.29 -0.41
CA PRO A 100 13.41 2.54 -0.35
C PRO A 100 13.73 3.95 -0.83
N GLN A 101 14.47 4.73 -0.02
CA GLN A 101 14.79 6.11 -0.38
C GLN A 101 15.63 6.22 -1.67
N TRP A 102 16.42 5.20 -1.99
CA TRP A 102 17.13 5.15 -3.28
C TRP A 102 16.20 4.96 -4.48
N GLY A 103 14.94 4.62 -4.25
CA GLY A 103 13.91 4.50 -5.30
C GLY A 103 13.39 5.84 -5.81
N ILE A 104 13.87 6.96 -5.28
CA ILE A 104 13.59 8.32 -5.77
C ILE A 104 14.89 9.06 -6.08
N PRO A 105 14.88 10.06 -6.99
CA PRO A 105 16.04 10.89 -7.30
C PRO A 105 16.58 11.58 -6.07
N GLU A 106 17.88 11.83 -6.03
CA GLU A 106 18.52 12.50 -4.88
C GLU A 106 17.92 13.88 -4.61
N ARG A 107 17.62 14.64 -5.68
CA ARG A 107 16.95 15.95 -5.57
C ARG A 107 15.58 15.89 -4.89
N CYS A 108 14.92 14.74 -4.90
CA CYS A 108 13.64 14.50 -4.23
C CYS A 108 13.82 13.99 -2.79
N ARG A 109 15.05 13.72 -2.34
CA ARG A 109 15.32 13.26 -0.98
C ARG A 109 15.44 14.46 -0.03
N THR A 110 14.37 15.24 0.07
CA THR A 110 14.27 16.39 0.99
C THR A 110 13.16 16.15 2.02
N PRO A 111 13.23 16.79 3.19
CA PRO A 111 12.15 16.71 4.20
C PRO A 111 10.78 17.09 3.64
N GLU A 112 10.70 18.13 2.82
CA GLU A 112 9.48 18.62 2.19
C GLU A 112 8.89 17.59 1.23
N TYR A 113 9.74 16.96 0.42
CA TYR A 113 9.31 15.93 -0.52
C TYR A 113 8.87 14.66 0.21
N LEU A 114 9.59 14.25 1.26
CA LEU A 114 9.21 13.12 2.09
C LEU A 114 7.84 13.35 2.76
N ARG A 115 7.57 14.57 3.21
CA ARG A 115 6.24 14.93 3.74
C ARG A 115 5.15 14.74 2.70
N LYS A 116 5.38 15.15 1.45
CA LYS A 116 4.44 14.90 0.34
C LYS A 116 4.20 13.39 0.13
N ILE A 117 5.25 12.58 0.18
CA ILE A 117 5.14 11.12 0.05
C ILE A 117 4.29 10.51 1.18
N PHE A 118 4.56 10.85 2.43
CA PHE A 118 3.81 10.28 3.55
C PHE A 118 2.36 10.77 3.61
N VAL A 119 2.11 12.00 3.17
CA VAL A 119 0.74 12.51 3.00
C VAL A 119 0.03 11.74 1.87
N ASP A 120 0.66 11.56 0.73
CA ASP A 120 0.11 10.79 -0.38
C ASP A 120 -0.20 9.34 0.03
N MET A 121 0.71 8.67 0.72
CA MET A 121 0.46 7.33 1.28
C MET A 121 -0.75 7.31 2.21
N ARG A 122 -0.86 8.29 3.12
CA ARG A 122 -2.01 8.41 4.02
C ARG A 122 -3.33 8.60 3.27
N GLU A 123 -3.35 9.45 2.26
CA GLU A 123 -4.53 9.74 1.44
C GLU A 123 -4.95 8.57 0.56
N HIS A 124 -4.00 7.67 0.25
CA HIS A 124 -4.29 6.39 -0.40
C HIS A 124 -4.59 5.26 0.59
N GLY A 125 -4.79 5.58 1.86
CA GLY A 125 -5.29 4.62 2.85
C GLY A 125 -4.22 3.77 3.54
N MET A 126 -2.93 4.06 3.35
CA MET A 126 -1.87 3.38 4.08
C MET A 126 -1.98 3.69 5.58
N THR A 127 -1.62 2.73 6.41
CA THR A 127 -1.78 2.77 7.88
C THR A 127 -0.47 2.57 8.61
N THR A 128 0.56 2.16 7.90
CA THR A 128 1.93 2.00 8.39
C THR A 128 2.95 2.29 7.28
N ALA A 129 4.23 2.30 7.63
CA ALA A 129 5.31 2.62 6.71
C ALA A 129 6.50 1.68 6.87
N THR A 130 7.26 1.49 5.80
CA THR A 130 8.59 0.90 5.84
C THR A 130 9.64 2.01 5.84
N LEU A 131 10.69 1.80 6.60
CA LEU A 131 11.73 2.78 6.84
C LEU A 131 13.09 2.15 6.56
N TYR A 132 13.67 2.47 5.41
CA TYR A 132 15.06 2.13 5.06
C TYR A 132 15.96 3.21 5.64
N LEU A 133 16.19 3.16 6.95
CA LEU A 133 16.91 4.19 7.70
C LEU A 133 18.09 3.60 8.44
N PHE A 134 19.22 4.30 8.32
CA PHE A 134 20.43 3.96 9.04
C PHE A 134 20.80 5.13 9.95
N PRO A 135 21.05 4.87 11.23
CA PRO A 135 21.38 5.93 12.20
C PRO A 135 22.84 6.33 12.12
N TYR A 136 23.38 6.42 10.92
CA TYR A 136 24.77 6.81 10.66
C TYR A 136 24.82 7.90 9.60
N GLY A 137 25.63 8.89 9.84
CA GLY A 137 25.90 9.98 8.89
C GLY A 137 27.34 10.46 9.01
N THR A 138 27.75 11.32 8.08
CA THR A 138 29.07 11.95 8.11
C THR A 138 29.01 13.25 8.91
N VAL A 139 29.71 13.30 10.03
CA VAL A 139 29.85 14.50 10.86
C VAL A 139 31.35 14.78 10.99
N ASN A 140 31.76 15.99 10.63
CA ASN A 140 33.18 16.40 10.60
C ASN A 140 34.07 15.42 9.82
N GLY A 141 33.60 14.96 8.66
CA GLY A 141 34.32 14.05 7.78
C GLY A 141 34.39 12.58 8.26
N LYS A 142 33.75 12.23 9.37
CA LYS A 142 33.78 10.88 9.93
C LYS A 142 32.37 10.28 10.00
N ARG A 143 32.27 9.01 9.63
CA ARG A 143 31.01 8.23 9.81
C ARG A 143 30.80 7.97 11.29
N GLN A 144 29.66 8.39 11.81
CA GLN A 144 29.29 8.17 13.21
C GLN A 144 27.80 8.00 13.41
N PHE A 145 27.42 7.43 14.54
CA PHE A 145 26.02 7.33 14.95
C PHE A 145 25.43 8.73 15.17
N THR A 146 24.33 9.03 14.49
CA THR A 146 23.64 10.32 14.58
C THR A 146 22.20 10.20 14.14
N PHE A 147 21.33 10.99 14.73
CA PHE A 147 19.94 11.11 14.27
C PHE A 147 19.75 12.25 13.27
N GLU A 148 20.66 13.23 13.24
CA GLU A 148 20.43 14.52 12.56
C GLU A 148 21.20 14.69 11.24
N ALA A 149 22.26 13.92 11.06
CA ALA A 149 23.03 14.01 9.82
C ALA A 149 22.50 13.06 8.75
N ARG A 150 22.56 13.50 7.50
CA ARG A 150 22.18 12.66 6.35
C ARG A 150 23.09 11.44 6.26
N GLY A 151 22.49 10.32 5.90
CA GLY A 151 23.19 9.06 5.67
C GLY A 151 24.00 9.04 4.36
N GLU A 152 24.75 7.97 4.19
CA GLU A 152 25.49 7.70 2.96
C GLU A 152 24.52 7.64 1.76
N GLY A 153 24.99 8.05 0.58
CA GLY A 153 24.16 8.08 -0.64
C GLY A 153 23.00 9.09 -0.59
N GLY A 154 23.13 10.15 0.23
CA GLY A 154 22.13 11.21 0.32
C GLY A 154 20.83 10.82 1.02
N GLN A 155 20.82 9.72 1.78
CA GLN A 155 19.65 9.33 2.56
C GLN A 155 19.29 10.38 3.60
N LEU A 156 17.99 10.57 3.82
CA LEU A 156 17.50 11.48 4.85
C LEU A 156 17.92 11.01 6.25
N ALA A 157 18.18 11.96 7.13
CA ALA A 157 18.54 11.69 8.50
C ALA A 157 17.43 10.93 9.24
N PHE A 158 17.82 10.05 10.16
CA PHE A 158 16.90 9.17 10.88
C PHE A 158 15.86 9.97 11.68
N GLY A 159 16.32 10.92 12.50
CA GLY A 159 15.45 11.70 13.38
C GLY A 159 14.42 12.54 12.61
N PRO A 160 14.82 13.41 11.69
CA PRO A 160 13.90 14.16 10.84
C PRO A 160 12.90 13.30 10.08
N THR A 161 13.31 12.13 9.56
CA THR A 161 12.39 11.20 8.87
C THR A 161 11.30 10.69 9.82
N MET A 162 11.68 10.29 11.03
CA MET A 162 10.74 9.82 12.04
C MET A 162 9.80 10.92 12.54
N ASP A 163 10.31 12.15 12.68
CA ASP A 163 9.49 13.31 13.05
C ASP A 163 8.46 13.62 11.96
N ILE A 164 8.85 13.59 10.68
CA ILE A 164 7.92 13.76 9.56
C ILE A 164 6.87 12.65 9.54
N LEU A 165 7.26 11.40 9.77
CA LEU A 165 6.33 10.27 9.84
C LEU A 165 5.27 10.48 10.93
N ARG A 166 5.69 10.89 12.13
CA ARG A 166 4.79 11.26 13.24
C ARG A 166 3.84 12.38 12.84
N ASP A 167 4.38 13.47 12.32
CA ASP A 167 3.65 14.71 12.05
C ASP A 167 2.66 14.59 10.90
N THR A 168 2.94 13.73 9.92
CA THR A 168 2.02 13.46 8.80
C THR A 168 0.82 12.62 9.18
N LYS A 169 0.83 11.99 10.38
CA LYS A 169 -0.25 11.13 10.85
C LYS A 169 -0.58 9.97 9.89
N LEU A 170 0.42 9.50 9.17
CA LEU A 170 0.31 8.32 8.31
C LEU A 170 0.02 7.08 9.16
N MET A 171 0.74 6.95 10.26
CA MET A 171 0.60 5.82 11.18
C MET A 171 -0.76 5.84 11.88
N LYS A 172 -1.45 4.71 11.86
CA LYS A 172 -2.68 4.53 12.64
C LYS A 172 -2.37 3.94 14.02
N PRO A 173 -3.22 4.23 15.02
CA PRO A 173 -3.02 3.66 16.36
C PRO A 173 -2.85 2.13 16.32
N GLY A 174 -1.86 1.63 17.04
CA GLY A 174 -1.55 0.19 17.13
C GLY A 174 -0.79 -0.40 15.95
N MET A 175 -0.48 0.40 14.92
CA MET A 175 0.36 -0.04 13.80
C MET A 175 1.82 0.36 14.04
N PRO A 176 2.76 -0.60 14.00
CA PRO A 176 4.19 -0.27 14.10
C PRO A 176 4.73 0.18 12.74
N ALA A 177 5.74 1.03 12.74
CA ALA A 177 6.56 1.28 11.55
C ALA A 177 7.61 0.17 11.40
N ILE A 178 7.81 -0.31 10.18
CA ILE A 178 8.76 -1.38 9.87
C ILE A 178 10.12 -0.77 9.61
N TRP A 179 11.08 -1.04 10.48
CA TRP A 179 12.41 -0.49 10.33
C TRP A 179 13.36 -1.49 9.64
N LEU A 180 13.63 -1.24 8.35
CA LEU A 180 14.63 -1.93 7.54
C LEU A 180 15.99 -1.23 7.72
N GLY A 181 16.89 -1.87 8.40
CA GLY A 181 18.20 -1.34 8.85
C GLY A 181 18.47 -1.73 10.28
N ALA A 182 17.53 -2.39 10.92
CA ALA A 182 17.70 -2.88 12.28
C ALA A 182 18.72 -4.04 12.35
N ASP A 183 18.87 -4.82 11.31
CA ASP A 183 19.75 -5.97 11.20
C ASP A 183 21.23 -5.61 10.97
N VAL A 184 21.52 -4.37 10.57
CA VAL A 184 22.90 -3.87 10.34
C VAL A 184 23.43 -3.01 11.49
N VAL A 185 22.67 -2.88 12.57
CA VAL A 185 23.09 -2.15 13.79
C VAL A 185 23.02 -3.09 15.00
N GLY A 186 23.68 -2.71 16.09
CA GLY A 186 23.75 -3.54 17.30
C GLY A 186 22.69 -3.21 18.35
N ALA A 187 22.66 -3.98 19.42
CA ALA A 187 21.76 -3.81 20.54
C ALA A 187 21.90 -2.42 21.24
N SER A 188 23.12 -1.88 21.27
CA SER A 188 23.36 -0.54 21.85
C SER A 188 22.69 0.56 21.03
N GLU A 189 22.70 0.44 19.71
CA GLU A 189 22.04 1.37 18.81
C GLU A 189 20.53 1.21 18.89
N TRP A 190 20.01 -0.03 18.97
CA TRP A 190 18.57 -0.25 19.20
C TRP A 190 18.09 0.50 20.44
N LYS A 191 18.85 0.39 21.56
CA LYS A 191 18.50 1.11 22.78
C LYS A 191 18.41 2.61 22.57
N LYS A 192 19.46 3.21 21.96
CA LYS A 192 19.50 4.66 21.69
C LYS A 192 18.32 5.12 20.83
N ILE A 193 17.96 4.33 19.80
CA ILE A 193 16.86 4.65 18.89
C ILE A 193 15.50 4.54 19.60
N LEU A 194 15.31 3.50 20.39
CA LEU A 194 14.06 3.31 21.14
C LEU A 194 13.91 4.35 22.26
N ASP A 195 14.99 4.73 22.92
CA ASP A 195 14.99 5.82 23.92
C ASP A 195 14.63 7.16 23.26
N GLU A 196 15.27 7.49 22.15
CA GLU A 196 14.97 8.73 21.41
C GLU A 196 13.54 8.70 20.84
N GLY A 197 13.07 7.54 20.40
CA GLY A 197 11.70 7.34 19.96
C GLY A 197 10.66 7.64 21.01
N LYS A 198 10.90 7.19 22.25
CA LYS A 198 10.04 7.54 23.40
C LYS A 198 10.06 9.04 23.67
N LYS A 199 11.23 9.66 23.70
CA LYS A 199 11.43 11.09 23.93
C LYS A 199 10.73 11.95 22.88
N ARG A 200 10.86 11.61 21.59
CA ARG A 200 10.25 12.35 20.47
C ARG A 200 8.83 11.88 20.12
N LYS A 201 8.30 10.90 20.84
CA LYS A 201 6.97 10.31 20.59
C LYS A 201 6.84 9.76 19.15
N TRP A 202 7.87 9.08 18.68
CA TRP A 202 7.84 8.38 17.41
C TRP A 202 6.85 7.21 17.47
N PRO A 203 6.33 6.77 16.32
CA PRO A 203 5.58 5.52 16.23
C PRO A 203 6.41 4.34 16.75
N GLU A 204 5.74 3.30 17.25
CA GLU A 204 6.40 2.04 17.58
C GLU A 204 7.18 1.51 16.37
N LEU A 205 8.41 1.04 16.63
CA LEU A 205 9.23 0.39 15.62
C LEU A 205 9.16 -1.12 15.78
N VAL A 206 8.92 -1.84 14.68
CA VAL A 206 9.19 -3.28 14.57
C VAL A 206 10.51 -3.48 13.83
N LEU A 207 11.37 -4.31 14.40
CA LEU A 207 12.69 -4.58 13.84
C LEU A 207 12.57 -5.54 12.64
N TYR A 208 13.02 -5.11 11.47
CA TYR A 208 13.13 -5.99 10.31
C TYR A 208 14.48 -6.71 10.38
N LEU A 209 14.45 -8.00 10.73
CA LEU A 209 15.65 -8.79 10.99
C LEU A 209 15.84 -9.84 9.89
N GLN A 210 16.90 -9.72 9.12
CA GLN A 210 17.26 -10.59 7.99
C GLN A 210 16.18 -10.62 6.90
N ASP A 211 16.48 -10.00 5.78
CA ASP A 211 15.58 -10.02 4.61
C ASP A 211 15.54 -11.39 3.94
N GLU A 212 14.32 -11.85 3.62
CA GLU A 212 14.02 -13.09 2.88
C GLU A 212 14.88 -14.29 3.29
N PRO A 213 14.86 -14.73 4.58
CA PRO A 213 15.54 -15.94 4.99
C PRO A 213 15.00 -17.15 4.20
N GLY A 214 15.83 -18.15 3.96
CA GLY A 214 15.41 -19.35 3.18
C GLY A 214 16.54 -20.28 2.79
N ASP A 215 17.76 -19.78 2.75
CA ASP A 215 18.99 -20.58 2.63
C ASP A 215 19.71 -20.73 3.98
N ALA A 216 20.75 -21.57 4.00
CA ALA A 216 21.46 -21.87 5.25
C ALA A 216 22.12 -20.65 5.88
N GLU A 217 22.71 -19.78 5.06
CA GLU A 217 23.45 -18.58 5.52
C GLU A 217 22.50 -17.57 6.13
N ARG A 218 21.45 -17.17 5.39
CA ARG A 218 20.44 -16.21 5.87
C ARG A 218 19.69 -16.75 7.09
N ASN A 219 19.41 -18.06 7.13
CA ASN A 219 18.79 -18.70 8.29
C ASN A 219 19.70 -18.66 9.52
N ALA A 220 21.01 -18.90 9.35
CA ALA A 220 21.97 -18.79 10.44
C ALA A 220 22.09 -17.35 10.95
N ASN A 221 22.11 -16.37 10.02
CA ASN A 221 22.14 -14.95 10.39
C ASN A 221 20.86 -14.54 11.12
N ALA A 222 19.67 -14.94 10.66
CA ALA A 222 18.43 -14.71 11.37
C ALA A 222 18.50 -15.22 12.82
N ARG A 223 18.93 -16.46 13.04
CA ARG A 223 19.09 -17.03 14.40
C ARG A 223 20.10 -16.25 15.24
N ARG A 224 21.18 -15.75 14.63
CA ARG A 224 22.16 -14.88 15.32
C ARG A 224 21.52 -13.58 15.77
N LEU A 225 20.76 -12.92 14.90
CA LEU A 225 20.08 -11.65 15.21
C LEU A 225 19.05 -11.84 16.32
N PHE A 226 18.31 -12.95 16.33
CA PHE A 226 17.38 -13.25 17.41
C PHE A 226 18.06 -13.54 18.75
N ARG A 227 19.23 -14.17 18.79
CA ARG A 227 20.02 -14.27 20.03
C ARG A 227 20.42 -12.89 20.58
N ILE A 228 20.77 -11.97 19.68
CA ILE A 228 21.06 -10.58 20.06
C ILE A 228 19.80 -9.90 20.62
N LEU A 229 18.64 -10.08 19.96
CA LEU A 229 17.36 -9.52 20.41
C LEU A 229 16.93 -10.08 21.78
N ASP A 230 17.10 -11.37 22.01
CA ASP A 230 16.81 -12.01 23.29
C ASP A 230 17.72 -11.47 24.40
N GLY A 231 19.03 -11.33 24.13
CA GLY A 231 19.97 -10.70 25.03
C GLY A 231 19.59 -9.23 25.33
N PHE A 232 19.20 -8.47 24.30
CA PHE A 232 18.73 -7.10 24.43
C PHE A 232 17.49 -7.00 25.35
N LYS A 233 16.47 -7.86 25.13
CA LYS A 233 15.26 -7.88 25.94
C LYS A 233 15.53 -8.24 27.41
N LYS A 234 16.48 -9.14 27.66
CA LYS A 234 16.92 -9.51 29.03
C LYS A 234 17.66 -8.35 29.69
N GLN A 235 18.54 -7.69 28.96
CA GLN A 235 19.35 -6.56 29.48
C GLN A 235 18.48 -5.31 29.70
N TYR A 236 17.44 -5.10 28.88
CA TYR A 236 16.54 -3.95 28.91
C TYR A 236 15.08 -4.37 29.01
N PRO A 237 14.57 -4.80 30.19
CA PRO A 237 13.19 -5.32 30.34
C PRO A 237 12.09 -4.37 29.89
N GLN A 238 12.34 -3.05 29.93
CA GLN A 238 11.42 -2.02 29.42
C GLN A 238 11.19 -2.10 27.91
N TYR A 239 11.97 -2.91 27.18
CA TYR A 239 11.87 -3.18 25.75
C TYR A 239 11.54 -4.65 25.44
N SER A 240 11.03 -5.41 26.44
CA SER A 240 10.64 -6.80 26.28
C SER A 240 9.56 -6.99 25.20
N SER A 241 8.72 -5.97 24.96
CA SER A 241 7.65 -5.98 23.96
C SER A 241 8.10 -5.64 22.54
N VAL A 242 9.39 -5.34 22.31
CA VAL A 242 9.90 -5.05 20.95
C VAL A 242 9.68 -6.27 20.05
N ARG A 243 9.03 -6.03 18.91
CA ARG A 243 8.65 -7.04 17.95
C ARG A 243 9.62 -7.10 16.78
N ALA A 244 9.67 -8.28 16.14
CA ALA A 244 10.46 -8.50 14.95
C ALA A 244 9.62 -9.00 13.77
N THR A 245 10.03 -8.64 12.55
CA THR A 245 9.39 -9.03 11.29
C THR A 245 10.42 -9.26 10.20
N THR A 246 9.98 -9.89 9.13
CA THR A 246 10.71 -9.99 7.86
C THR A 246 9.77 -10.39 6.72
N ALA A 247 10.17 -10.15 5.47
CA ALA A 247 9.61 -10.85 4.32
C ALA A 247 10.05 -12.32 4.38
N ILE A 248 9.12 -13.27 4.38
CA ILE A 248 9.42 -14.67 4.68
C ILE A 248 8.62 -15.64 3.81
N GLY A 249 9.32 -16.57 3.16
CA GLY A 249 8.70 -17.62 2.37
C GLY A 249 8.26 -18.83 3.22
N SER A 250 7.37 -19.66 2.68
CA SER A 250 6.78 -20.81 3.39
C SER A 250 7.80 -21.75 4.01
N LYS A 251 8.89 -22.08 3.29
CA LYS A 251 9.97 -22.93 3.81
C LYS A 251 10.68 -22.31 5.02
N ALA A 252 10.92 -21.01 4.98
CA ALA A 252 11.55 -20.30 6.08
C ALA A 252 10.60 -20.14 7.28
N ILE A 253 9.30 -20.05 7.06
CA ILE A 253 8.29 -20.06 8.13
C ILE A 253 8.34 -21.36 8.93
N GLU A 254 8.56 -22.51 8.29
CA GLU A 254 8.73 -23.79 9.01
C GLU A 254 9.93 -23.78 9.93
N ALA A 255 11.05 -23.20 9.48
CA ALA A 255 12.32 -23.22 10.20
C ALA A 255 12.48 -22.09 11.23
N LEU A 256 11.89 -20.93 10.98
CA LEU A 256 12.16 -19.67 11.68
C LEU A 256 10.91 -18.92 12.10
N GLY A 257 9.71 -19.30 11.64
CA GLY A 257 8.49 -18.54 11.88
C GLY A 257 8.19 -18.32 13.36
N HIS A 258 8.55 -19.24 14.22
CA HIS A 258 8.39 -19.10 15.67
C HIS A 258 9.14 -17.92 16.27
N LEU A 259 10.23 -17.45 15.62
CA LEU A 259 11.03 -16.33 16.05
C LEU A 259 10.35 -14.97 15.79
N TYR A 260 9.70 -14.82 14.65
CA TYR A 260 9.11 -13.55 14.21
C TYR A 260 7.70 -13.35 14.77
N ASP A 261 7.36 -12.12 15.10
CA ASP A 261 6.02 -11.72 15.59
C ASP A 261 5.06 -11.45 14.42
N ILE A 262 5.60 -10.92 13.33
CA ILE A 262 4.87 -10.61 12.11
C ILE A 262 5.54 -11.33 10.94
N TRP A 263 4.77 -12.11 10.19
CA TRP A 263 5.23 -12.74 8.96
C TRP A 263 4.74 -11.93 7.77
N ILE A 264 5.64 -11.35 7.00
CA ILE A 264 5.29 -10.70 5.74
C ILE A 264 5.49 -11.74 4.63
N ALA A 265 4.46 -12.54 4.36
CA ALA A 265 4.55 -13.64 3.41
C ALA A 265 4.21 -13.19 1.99
N GLY A 266 4.84 -13.78 0.98
CA GLY A 266 4.45 -13.59 -0.40
C GLY A 266 2.98 -13.93 -0.64
N ALA A 267 2.31 -13.26 -1.59
CA ALA A 267 0.87 -13.37 -1.82
C ALA A 267 0.39 -14.77 -2.30
N GLY A 268 1.31 -15.71 -2.48
CA GLY A 268 1.02 -17.10 -2.86
C GLY A 268 0.71 -18.05 -1.71
N PHE A 269 0.29 -17.57 -0.55
CA PHE A 269 -0.07 -18.43 0.59
C PHE A 269 -1.51 -18.97 0.49
N ASP A 270 -1.76 -20.05 1.18
CA ASP A 270 -3.05 -20.72 1.28
C ASP A 270 -3.71 -20.54 2.67
N GLU A 271 -4.93 -21.05 2.81
CA GLU A 271 -5.65 -21.02 4.09
C GLU A 271 -4.93 -21.77 5.22
N LYS A 272 -4.06 -22.75 4.90
CA LYS A 272 -3.30 -23.46 5.92
C LYS A 272 -2.29 -22.54 6.61
N LEU A 273 -1.63 -21.67 5.84
CA LEU A 273 -0.71 -20.68 6.41
C LEU A 273 -1.42 -19.66 7.29
N VAL A 274 -2.60 -19.19 6.86
CA VAL A 274 -3.44 -18.28 7.67
C VAL A 274 -3.79 -18.92 9.01
N ARG A 275 -4.21 -20.18 8.99
CA ARG A 275 -4.53 -20.95 10.21
C ARG A 275 -3.30 -21.14 11.09
N LYS A 276 -2.18 -21.58 10.50
CA LYS A 276 -0.91 -21.76 11.21
C LYS A 276 -0.46 -20.47 11.92
N ALA A 277 -0.52 -19.33 11.25
CA ALA A 277 -0.18 -18.05 11.87
C ALA A 277 -1.05 -17.77 13.09
N ARG A 278 -2.37 -18.00 12.98
CA ARG A 278 -3.33 -17.80 14.07
C ARG A 278 -3.05 -18.74 15.25
N GLU A 279 -2.83 -20.02 14.99
CA GLU A 279 -2.51 -21.04 16.01
C GLU A 279 -1.21 -20.71 16.75
N MET A 280 -0.23 -20.13 16.07
CA MET A 280 1.03 -19.69 16.66
C MET A 280 0.98 -18.29 17.27
N GLY A 281 -0.16 -17.61 17.27
CA GLY A 281 -0.29 -16.24 17.78
C GLY A 281 0.48 -15.19 16.96
N LYS A 282 0.75 -15.46 15.67
CA LYS A 282 1.51 -14.57 14.78
C LYS A 282 0.59 -13.74 13.93
N LEU A 283 1.02 -12.51 13.62
CA LEU A 283 0.34 -11.69 12.62
C LEU A 283 0.83 -12.08 11.23
N LEU A 284 -0.10 -12.47 10.36
CA LEU A 284 0.20 -12.71 8.96
C LEU A 284 -0.10 -11.46 8.14
N TRP A 285 0.93 -10.92 7.54
CA TRP A 285 0.88 -9.86 6.55
C TRP A 285 1.30 -10.43 5.19
N SER A 286 0.94 -9.75 4.14
CA SER A 286 1.27 -10.17 2.77
C SER A 286 2.06 -9.10 2.04
N TYR A 287 2.91 -9.54 1.09
CA TYR A 287 3.50 -8.67 0.09
C TYR A 287 3.56 -9.35 -1.27
N ASP A 288 3.66 -8.55 -2.32
CA ASP A 288 3.92 -9.01 -3.67
C ASP A 288 4.78 -7.99 -4.43
N CYS A 289 5.57 -8.48 -5.39
CA CYS A 289 6.44 -7.63 -6.21
C CYS A 289 5.88 -7.38 -7.61
N GLY A 290 4.90 -8.12 -8.07
CA GLY A 290 4.48 -8.15 -9.46
C GLY A 290 3.16 -7.44 -9.77
N LEU A 291 2.28 -7.30 -8.78
CA LEU A 291 0.91 -6.79 -8.98
C LEU A 291 0.88 -5.33 -9.46
N ALA A 292 1.82 -4.51 -9.01
CA ALA A 292 1.91 -3.09 -9.37
C ALA A 292 1.90 -2.80 -10.86
N THR A 293 2.37 -3.76 -11.63
CA THR A 293 2.73 -3.52 -13.03
C THR A 293 1.76 -4.21 -13.99
N VAL A 294 0.82 -5.01 -13.46
CA VAL A 294 0.02 -5.90 -14.31
C VAL A 294 -1.36 -5.33 -14.56
N ASP A 295 -2.07 -4.94 -13.50
CA ASP A 295 -3.46 -4.61 -13.65
C ASP A 295 -4.00 -3.87 -12.41
N ALA A 296 -4.62 -2.74 -12.65
CA ALA A 296 -5.20 -1.91 -11.60
C ALA A 296 -6.32 -2.65 -10.82
N GLU A 297 -7.13 -3.46 -11.50
CA GLU A 297 -8.21 -4.19 -10.84
C GLU A 297 -7.66 -5.31 -9.95
N THR A 298 -6.56 -5.96 -10.36
CA THR A 298 -5.86 -6.94 -9.51
C THR A 298 -5.33 -6.29 -8.24
N THR A 299 -4.77 -5.08 -8.33
CA THR A 299 -4.33 -4.31 -7.18
C THR A 299 -5.51 -3.97 -6.26
N ARG A 300 -6.64 -3.52 -6.81
CA ARG A 300 -7.87 -3.28 -6.06
C ARG A 300 -8.36 -4.53 -5.34
N TYR A 301 -8.39 -5.65 -6.03
CA TYR A 301 -8.79 -6.94 -5.45
C TYR A 301 -7.89 -7.33 -4.28
N TYR A 302 -6.58 -7.26 -4.46
CA TYR A 302 -5.58 -7.63 -3.47
C TYR A 302 -5.73 -6.81 -2.17
N PHE A 303 -5.73 -5.48 -2.24
CA PHE A 303 -5.87 -4.63 -1.06
C PHE A 303 -7.28 -4.63 -0.45
N GLY A 304 -8.28 -5.05 -1.22
CA GLY A 304 -9.67 -5.01 -0.83
C GLY A 304 -10.24 -6.36 -0.39
N LEU A 305 -11.02 -6.93 -1.28
CA LEU A 305 -11.83 -8.11 -0.97
C LEU A 305 -11.00 -9.34 -0.65
N TRP A 306 -9.84 -9.51 -1.27
CA TRP A 306 -8.95 -10.61 -0.97
C TRP A 306 -8.36 -10.51 0.45
N CYS A 307 -7.86 -9.35 0.85
CA CYS A 307 -7.39 -9.12 2.22
C CYS A 307 -8.46 -9.42 3.25
N TRP A 308 -9.69 -8.96 2.98
CA TRP A 308 -10.82 -9.23 3.86
C TRP A 308 -11.16 -10.71 3.94
N LYS A 309 -11.25 -11.40 2.79
CA LYS A 309 -11.61 -12.83 2.73
C LYS A 309 -10.56 -13.73 3.38
N THR A 310 -9.28 -13.43 3.21
CA THR A 310 -8.18 -14.19 3.82
C THR A 310 -8.08 -13.96 5.32
N GLY A 311 -8.54 -12.81 5.81
CA GLY A 311 -8.43 -12.42 7.22
C GLY A 311 -7.01 -12.09 7.66
N ILE A 312 -6.09 -11.80 6.71
CA ILE A 312 -4.75 -11.32 7.03
C ILE A 312 -4.78 -9.95 7.69
N LYS A 313 -3.70 -9.59 8.36
CA LYS A 313 -3.61 -8.35 9.16
C LYS A 313 -2.71 -7.28 8.56
N GLY A 314 -2.26 -7.48 7.33
CA GLY A 314 -1.48 -6.48 6.60
C GLY A 314 -1.31 -6.85 5.14
N ALA A 315 -1.13 -5.85 4.29
CA ALA A 315 -0.88 -6.01 2.87
C ALA A 315 0.02 -4.92 2.33
N SER A 316 0.93 -5.30 1.45
CA SER A 316 1.90 -4.39 0.87
C SER A 316 2.31 -4.84 -0.52
N LEU A 317 2.92 -3.92 -1.25
CA LEU A 317 3.57 -4.21 -2.52
C LEU A 317 4.97 -3.58 -2.57
N TRP A 318 5.88 -4.23 -3.27
CA TRP A 318 7.14 -3.66 -3.71
C TRP A 318 6.91 -2.99 -5.07
N ALA A 319 7.03 -1.67 -5.23
CA ALA A 319 7.30 -0.69 -4.19
C ALA A 319 6.58 0.63 -4.50
N TYR A 320 6.50 1.55 -3.54
CA TYR A 320 5.93 2.89 -3.74
C TYR A 320 6.59 3.60 -4.92
N SER A 321 7.92 3.67 -4.90
CA SER A 321 8.73 4.10 -6.02
C SER A 321 10.04 3.33 -5.97
N SER A 322 10.34 2.57 -6.99
CA SER A 322 11.58 1.81 -7.13
C SER A 322 11.89 1.60 -8.59
N THR A 323 13.00 2.13 -9.03
CA THR A 323 13.55 1.85 -10.35
C THR A 323 14.84 1.07 -10.16
N GLN A 324 14.81 -0.19 -10.48
CA GLN A 324 16.04 -0.98 -10.51
C GLN A 324 16.91 -0.57 -11.71
N ASN A 325 18.18 -0.27 -11.44
CA ASN A 325 19.19 0.08 -12.47
C ASN A 325 18.93 1.37 -13.26
N THR A 326 18.47 2.42 -12.60
CA THR A 326 18.35 3.73 -13.26
C THR A 326 19.53 4.63 -12.94
N SER A 327 20.18 5.14 -13.98
CA SER A 327 20.98 6.36 -13.88
C SER A 327 20.07 7.54 -13.52
N GLU A 328 20.60 8.54 -12.81
CA GLU A 328 19.84 9.73 -12.37
C GLU A 328 19.06 10.43 -13.51
N HIS A 329 19.57 10.38 -14.72
CA HIS A 329 18.95 10.96 -15.90
C HIS A 329 17.60 10.36 -16.33
N ARG A 330 17.17 9.23 -15.78
CA ARG A 330 15.89 8.59 -16.15
C ARG A 330 14.68 9.21 -15.47
N TRP A 331 14.90 9.92 -14.38
CA TRP A 331 13.82 10.58 -13.66
C TRP A 331 13.39 11.91 -14.28
N ASP A 332 14.26 12.52 -15.12
CA ASP A 332 14.01 13.84 -15.69
C ASP A 332 13.06 13.82 -16.88
N TYR A 333 12.86 12.65 -17.51
CA TYR A 333 12.11 12.53 -18.76
C TYR A 333 11.11 11.39 -18.70
N ILE A 334 9.90 11.67 -18.21
CA ILE A 334 8.77 10.74 -18.32
C ILE A 334 8.61 10.27 -19.78
N GLU A 335 8.82 11.16 -20.76
CA GLU A 335 8.60 10.91 -22.18
C GLU A 335 9.71 10.13 -22.89
N LYS A 336 10.96 10.31 -22.50
CA LYS A 336 12.12 9.64 -23.13
C LYS A 336 12.41 8.22 -22.63
N ASN A 337 11.87 7.86 -21.48
CA ASN A 337 12.07 6.54 -20.88
C ASN A 337 11.10 5.46 -21.35
N LEU A 338 10.21 5.81 -22.28
CA LEU A 338 9.24 4.90 -22.85
C LEU A 338 9.87 3.75 -23.65
N GLU A 339 11.13 3.89 -24.08
CA GLU A 339 11.81 2.87 -24.90
C GLU A 339 12.64 1.90 -24.07
N ASN A 340 12.98 2.26 -22.86
CA ASN A 340 13.83 1.45 -22.00
C ASN A 340 13.01 0.55 -21.07
N PHE A 341 13.57 -0.60 -20.83
CA PHE A 341 13.09 -1.69 -20.02
C PHE A 341 12.52 -1.20 -18.69
N GLU A 342 11.22 -1.16 -18.55
CA GLU A 342 10.60 -0.84 -17.28
C GLU A 342 10.44 -2.08 -16.40
N LEU A 343 11.50 -2.47 -15.72
CA LEU A 343 11.40 -3.22 -14.48
C LEU A 343 11.12 -2.25 -13.33
N THR A 344 10.14 -1.36 -13.51
CA THR A 344 9.77 -0.47 -12.43
C THR A 344 8.58 -1.07 -11.71
N PHE A 345 8.81 -1.46 -10.48
CA PHE A 345 7.73 -1.82 -9.55
C PHE A 345 7.07 -0.56 -8.97
N SER A 346 7.21 0.59 -9.62
CA SER A 346 6.76 1.88 -9.08
C SER A 346 5.27 2.08 -9.25
N PHE A 347 4.57 2.32 -8.15
CA PHE A 347 3.19 2.81 -8.13
C PHE A 347 3.09 4.31 -8.34
N VAL A 348 4.15 5.02 -8.00
CA VAL A 348 4.21 6.47 -8.03
C VAL A 348 5.48 6.93 -8.74
N TRP A 349 5.36 7.92 -9.61
CA TRP A 349 6.48 8.55 -10.26
C TRP A 349 6.95 9.77 -9.45
N PRO A 350 8.23 9.88 -9.12
CA PRO A 350 8.77 10.99 -8.35
C PRO A 350 9.07 12.19 -9.25
N ALA A 351 8.07 13.02 -9.52
CA ALA A 351 8.27 14.28 -10.24
C ALA A 351 8.78 15.39 -9.31
N ALA A 352 9.32 16.48 -9.88
CA ALA A 352 9.89 17.60 -9.12
C ALA A 352 8.88 18.23 -8.15
N ASP A 353 7.64 18.38 -8.57
CA ASP A 353 6.59 19.04 -7.78
C ASP A 353 5.90 18.13 -6.76
N GLY A 354 6.20 16.84 -6.80
CA GLY A 354 5.62 15.83 -5.92
C GLY A 354 5.31 14.52 -6.63
N PRO A 355 4.78 13.54 -5.91
CA PRO A 355 4.46 12.22 -6.45
C PRO A 355 3.33 12.29 -7.49
N ILE A 356 3.52 11.63 -8.63
CA ILE A 356 2.48 11.42 -9.65
C ILE A 356 1.96 9.99 -9.49
N PRO A 357 0.70 9.80 -9.09
CA PRO A 357 0.12 8.48 -8.88
C PRO A 357 -0.07 7.73 -10.20
N SER A 358 0.02 6.42 -10.15
CA SER A 358 -0.45 5.55 -11.24
C SER A 358 -1.91 5.16 -11.03
N ILE A 359 -2.54 4.63 -12.09
CA ILE A 359 -3.87 4.00 -11.98
C ILE A 359 -3.85 2.85 -10.97
N GLY A 360 -2.73 2.11 -10.88
CA GLY A 360 -2.57 1.06 -9.86
C GLY A 360 -2.57 1.61 -8.43
N TRP A 361 -2.01 2.81 -8.21
CA TRP A 361 -2.01 3.45 -6.90
C TRP A 361 -3.43 3.88 -6.47
N GLU A 362 -4.18 4.47 -7.40
CA GLU A 362 -5.60 4.77 -7.18
C GLU A 362 -6.42 3.50 -6.94
N ALA A 363 -6.11 2.42 -7.64
CA ALA A 363 -6.77 1.13 -7.44
C ALA A 363 -6.47 0.51 -6.06
N ALA A 364 -5.27 0.70 -5.52
CA ALA A 364 -4.96 0.31 -4.14
C ALA A 364 -5.87 1.03 -3.14
N ARG A 365 -6.05 2.35 -3.29
CA ARG A 365 -6.99 3.14 -2.48
C ARG A 365 -8.42 2.61 -2.59
N GLU A 366 -8.89 2.37 -3.81
CA GLU A 366 -10.23 1.81 -4.06
C GLU A 366 -10.41 0.44 -3.41
N GLY A 367 -9.36 -0.41 -3.43
CA GLY A 367 -9.37 -1.70 -2.74
C GLY A 367 -9.49 -1.56 -1.23
N ILE A 368 -8.68 -0.67 -0.64
CA ILE A 368 -8.75 -0.38 0.79
C ILE A 368 -10.15 0.13 1.19
N ASP A 369 -10.77 0.95 0.34
CA ASP A 369 -12.13 1.40 0.59
C ASP A 369 -13.15 0.27 0.45
N ASP A 370 -13.01 -0.65 -0.51
CA ASP A 370 -13.84 -1.85 -0.59
C ASP A 370 -13.74 -2.69 0.70
N HIS A 371 -12.53 -2.85 1.26
CA HIS A 371 -12.35 -3.51 2.56
C HIS A 371 -13.06 -2.76 3.69
N LYS A 372 -12.97 -1.43 3.73
CA LYS A 372 -13.68 -0.61 4.74
C LYS A 372 -15.20 -0.75 4.62
N TYR A 373 -15.75 -0.80 3.40
CA TYR A 373 -17.19 -1.06 3.18
C TYR A 373 -17.62 -2.38 3.80
N VAL A 374 -16.88 -3.45 3.51
CA VAL A 374 -17.18 -4.78 4.06
C VAL A 374 -17.04 -4.79 5.58
N SER A 375 -15.95 -4.22 6.11
CA SER A 375 -15.72 -4.14 7.56
C SER A 375 -16.80 -3.33 8.26
N THR A 376 -17.27 -2.22 7.65
CA THR A 376 -18.37 -1.42 8.19
C THR A 376 -19.65 -2.24 8.25
N LEU A 377 -19.98 -2.95 7.17
CA LEU A 377 -21.18 -3.81 7.15
C LEU A 377 -21.10 -4.92 8.21
N THR A 378 -19.95 -5.60 8.33
CA THR A 378 -19.75 -6.66 9.33
C THR A 378 -20.03 -6.14 10.75
N ARG A 379 -19.46 -5.00 11.12
CA ARG A 379 -19.71 -4.38 12.45
C ARG A 379 -21.17 -3.96 12.64
N MET A 380 -21.82 -3.47 11.60
CA MET A 380 -23.24 -3.11 11.67
C MET A 380 -24.14 -4.33 11.87
N ILE A 381 -23.78 -5.46 11.24
CA ILE A 381 -24.46 -6.75 11.44
C ILE A 381 -24.34 -7.18 12.91
N GLU A 382 -23.14 -7.14 13.48
CA GLU A 382 -22.91 -7.50 14.89
C GLU A 382 -23.71 -6.59 15.84
N LYS A 383 -23.70 -5.27 15.60
CA LYS A 383 -24.51 -4.32 16.37
C LYS A 383 -26.00 -4.60 16.26
N ALA A 384 -26.50 -4.90 15.08
CA ALA A 384 -27.92 -5.20 14.86
C ALA A 384 -28.34 -6.49 15.58
N LYS A 385 -27.49 -7.53 15.57
CA LYS A 385 -27.74 -8.75 16.35
C LYS A 385 -27.79 -8.48 17.85
N ALA A 386 -26.83 -7.72 18.36
CA ALA A 386 -26.76 -7.37 19.77
C ALA A 386 -27.99 -6.52 20.23
N ALA A 387 -28.54 -5.72 19.32
CA ALA A 387 -29.75 -4.93 19.55
C ALA A 387 -31.08 -5.69 19.29
N GLY A 388 -31.03 -6.99 18.96
CA GLY A 388 -32.21 -7.80 18.71
C GLY A 388 -32.81 -7.70 17.30
N HIS A 389 -32.20 -6.93 16.39
CA HIS A 389 -32.65 -6.79 15.00
C HIS A 389 -32.18 -7.97 14.11
N THR A 390 -32.52 -9.20 14.54
CA THR A 390 -32.00 -10.47 13.99
C THR A 390 -32.31 -10.64 12.51
N GLU A 391 -33.54 -10.31 12.07
CA GLU A 391 -33.94 -10.48 10.67
C GLU A 391 -33.18 -9.52 9.72
N ALA A 392 -33.04 -8.25 10.09
CA ALA A 392 -32.27 -7.29 9.32
C ALA A 392 -30.79 -7.70 9.23
N ALA A 393 -30.24 -8.19 10.34
CA ALA A 393 -28.87 -8.72 10.38
C ALA A 393 -28.73 -9.93 9.45
N ARG A 394 -29.65 -10.88 9.45
CA ARG A 394 -29.66 -12.07 8.58
C ARG A 394 -29.69 -11.71 7.09
N GLN A 395 -30.49 -10.71 6.69
CA GLN A 395 -30.54 -10.23 5.30
C GLN A 395 -29.23 -9.60 4.87
N ALA A 396 -28.61 -8.81 5.74
CA ALA A 396 -27.29 -8.20 5.50
C ALA A 396 -26.18 -9.27 5.38
N GLU A 397 -26.20 -10.30 6.24
CA GLU A 397 -25.28 -11.44 6.15
C GLU A 397 -25.45 -12.22 4.85
N ALA A 398 -26.68 -12.46 4.42
CA ALA A 398 -26.95 -13.14 3.15
C ALA A 398 -26.37 -12.35 1.96
N THR A 399 -26.53 -11.02 1.98
CA THR A 399 -25.91 -10.14 0.97
C THR A 399 -24.39 -10.24 1.00
N LEU A 400 -23.79 -10.18 2.18
CA LEU A 400 -22.35 -10.29 2.35
C LEU A 400 -21.85 -11.65 1.85
N LYS A 401 -22.52 -12.74 2.20
CA LYS A 401 -22.22 -14.10 1.75
C LYS A 401 -22.24 -14.23 0.22
N GLN A 402 -23.24 -13.68 -0.45
CA GLN A 402 -23.32 -13.69 -1.92
C GLN A 402 -22.11 -13.03 -2.59
N ILE A 403 -21.52 -12.00 -1.96
CA ILE A 403 -20.30 -11.34 -2.45
C ILE A 403 -19.08 -12.21 -2.15
N THR A 404 -18.98 -12.71 -0.93
CA THR A 404 -17.78 -13.43 -0.46
C THR A 404 -17.63 -14.80 -1.09
N ASP A 405 -18.73 -15.46 -1.48
CA ASP A 405 -18.69 -16.74 -2.19
C ASP A 405 -18.04 -16.62 -3.58
N LYS A 406 -17.97 -15.40 -4.13
CA LYS A 406 -17.28 -15.11 -5.41
C LYS A 406 -15.78 -14.86 -5.25
N ILE A 407 -15.26 -14.76 -4.03
CA ILE A 407 -13.87 -14.45 -3.76
C ILE A 407 -13.11 -15.74 -3.49
N ARG A 408 -12.09 -16.05 -4.29
CA ARG A 408 -11.24 -17.23 -4.15
C ARG A 408 -9.83 -16.86 -3.67
N VAL A 409 -9.46 -17.35 -2.50
CA VAL A 409 -8.12 -17.15 -1.94
C VAL A 409 -7.03 -17.75 -2.83
N LYS A 410 -7.29 -18.90 -3.47
CA LYS A 410 -6.34 -19.61 -4.34
C LYS A 410 -6.04 -18.89 -5.66
N ALA A 411 -6.85 -17.92 -6.07
CA ALA A 411 -6.65 -17.23 -7.36
C ALA A 411 -5.33 -16.47 -7.42
N LEU A 412 -4.88 -15.88 -6.32
CA LEU A 412 -3.57 -15.21 -6.25
C LEU A 412 -2.40 -16.20 -6.25
N ASP A 413 -2.54 -17.33 -5.59
CA ASP A 413 -1.50 -18.38 -5.59
C ASP A 413 -1.25 -18.94 -7.00
N GLN A 414 -2.28 -19.17 -7.78
CA GLN A 414 -2.15 -19.62 -9.17
C GLN A 414 -1.56 -18.53 -10.08
N ALA A 415 -1.92 -17.28 -9.88
CA ALA A 415 -1.37 -16.16 -10.63
C ALA A 415 0.12 -15.93 -10.35
N THR A 416 0.60 -16.24 -9.16
CA THR A 416 2.01 -16.08 -8.77
C THR A 416 2.92 -17.23 -9.23
N ARG A 417 2.40 -18.41 -9.51
CA ARG A 417 3.18 -19.61 -9.87
C ARG A 417 3.53 -19.77 -11.35
N VAL A 418 2.96 -18.99 -12.25
CA VAL A 418 3.20 -19.10 -13.71
C VAL A 418 4.50 -18.44 -14.16
N GLY A 419 5.43 -18.17 -13.26
CA GLY A 419 6.77 -17.70 -13.60
C GLY A 419 7.83 -18.58 -12.92
N SER A 420 8.64 -19.27 -13.69
CA SER A 420 9.87 -19.89 -13.16
C SER A 420 10.74 -18.84 -12.47
N ALA A 421 11.60 -19.24 -11.55
CA ALA A 421 12.56 -18.37 -10.86
C ALA A 421 13.45 -17.51 -11.80
N SER A 422 13.49 -17.83 -13.10
CA SER A 422 14.08 -17.04 -14.18
C SER A 422 13.15 -15.91 -14.69
N GLY A 423 11.89 -15.89 -14.30
CA GLY A 423 10.86 -14.93 -14.76
C GLY A 423 11.07 -13.47 -14.32
N TRP A 424 11.95 -13.20 -13.37
CA TRP A 424 12.34 -11.85 -12.97
C TRP A 424 12.92 -11.01 -14.12
N ARG A 425 13.51 -11.65 -15.11
CA ARG A 425 14.17 -11.00 -16.25
C ARG A 425 13.41 -11.07 -17.57
N ALA A 426 12.34 -11.82 -17.68
CA ALA A 426 11.74 -12.17 -18.96
C ALA A 426 10.23 -11.92 -19.09
N GLY A 427 9.65 -10.98 -18.38
CA GLY A 427 8.26 -10.55 -18.62
C GLY A 427 7.16 -11.57 -18.25
N GLY A 428 7.47 -12.63 -17.49
CA GLY A 428 6.53 -13.67 -17.03
C GLY A 428 5.38 -13.19 -16.14
N TYR A 429 5.37 -11.90 -15.81
CA TYR A 429 4.28 -11.27 -15.04
C TYR A 429 3.06 -10.89 -15.91
N TYR A 430 3.13 -10.95 -17.23
CA TYR A 430 2.12 -10.39 -18.14
C TYR A 430 1.17 -11.42 -18.75
N ASP A 431 1.50 -12.70 -18.69
CA ASP A 431 0.65 -13.78 -19.19
C ASP A 431 -0.18 -14.44 -18.06
N ARG A 432 -0.24 -13.79 -16.88
CA ARG A 432 -1.02 -14.30 -15.75
C ARG A 432 -2.50 -14.07 -16.03
N PRO A 433 -3.36 -15.09 -15.86
CA PRO A 433 -4.78 -14.83 -15.79
C PRO A 433 -5.05 -13.88 -14.63
N SER A 434 -5.69 -12.77 -14.92
CA SER A 434 -6.13 -11.83 -13.91
C SER A 434 -7.02 -12.57 -12.90
N PRO A 435 -6.86 -12.39 -11.57
CA PRO A 435 -7.80 -12.88 -10.59
C PRO A 435 -9.24 -12.42 -10.85
N GLN A 436 -9.43 -11.44 -11.70
CA GLN A 436 -10.70 -10.90 -12.16
C GLN A 436 -11.52 -11.85 -13.01
N ALA A 437 -10.95 -12.91 -13.58
CA ALA A 437 -11.76 -13.93 -14.26
C ALA A 437 -12.88 -14.47 -13.34
N GLU A 438 -12.78 -14.19 -12.03
CA GLU A 438 -13.74 -14.65 -11.02
C GLU A 438 -14.64 -13.55 -10.44
N ILE A 439 -14.23 -12.27 -10.58
CA ILE A 439 -15.08 -11.12 -10.27
C ILE A 439 -15.24 -10.34 -11.57
N ALA A 440 -16.41 -10.42 -12.17
CA ALA A 440 -16.66 -9.78 -13.46
C ALA A 440 -16.34 -8.29 -13.41
N LYS A 441 -15.72 -7.78 -14.48
CA LYS A 441 -15.33 -6.39 -14.62
C LYS A 441 -16.53 -5.46 -14.34
N GLY A 442 -16.38 -4.55 -13.37
CA GLY A 442 -17.45 -3.65 -12.93
C GLY A 442 -18.33 -4.16 -11.78
N ASP A 443 -18.19 -5.41 -11.34
CA ASP A 443 -18.94 -5.91 -10.19
C ASP A 443 -18.54 -5.26 -8.86
N TYR A 444 -17.32 -4.71 -8.74
CA TYR A 444 -16.88 -3.98 -7.55
C TYR A 444 -17.83 -2.85 -7.17
N ASN A 445 -18.25 -2.04 -8.12
CA ASN A 445 -19.18 -0.95 -7.86
C ASN A 445 -20.57 -1.45 -7.49
N LYS A 446 -21.04 -2.55 -8.10
CA LYS A 446 -22.29 -3.21 -7.73
C LYS A 446 -22.24 -3.79 -6.32
N PHE A 447 -21.10 -4.41 -5.94
CA PHE A 447 -20.89 -4.94 -4.59
C PHE A 447 -20.89 -3.81 -3.56
N ARG A 448 -20.10 -2.75 -3.80
CA ARG A 448 -20.06 -1.57 -2.94
C ARG A 448 -21.45 -0.98 -2.73
N TYR A 449 -22.22 -0.83 -3.81
CA TYR A 449 -23.57 -0.31 -3.73
C TYR A 449 -24.50 -1.21 -2.90
N LYS A 450 -24.47 -2.54 -3.10
CA LYS A 450 -25.26 -3.49 -2.29
C LYS A 450 -24.89 -3.42 -0.82
N ILE A 451 -23.58 -3.38 -0.50
CA ILE A 451 -23.07 -3.23 0.86
C ILE A 451 -23.57 -1.92 1.48
N ALA A 452 -23.43 -0.82 0.75
CA ALA A 452 -23.88 0.49 1.21
C ALA A 452 -25.38 0.53 1.56
N ARG A 453 -26.22 -0.09 0.74
CA ARG A 453 -27.67 -0.19 0.99
C ARG A 453 -27.96 -0.97 2.27
N GLN A 454 -27.25 -2.07 2.52
CA GLN A 454 -27.40 -2.85 3.76
C GLN A 454 -26.96 -2.03 4.99
N ILE A 455 -25.85 -1.29 4.90
CA ILE A 455 -25.41 -0.39 5.97
C ILE A 455 -26.51 0.63 6.29
N ILE A 456 -27.08 1.29 5.29
CA ILE A 456 -28.14 2.29 5.48
C ILE A 456 -29.39 1.65 6.11
N THR A 457 -29.75 0.45 5.67
CA THR A 457 -30.90 -0.29 6.25
C THR A 457 -30.67 -0.60 7.72
N LEU A 458 -29.50 -1.16 8.07
CA LEU A 458 -29.17 -1.46 9.47
C LEU A 458 -29.09 -0.21 10.34
N GLN A 459 -28.59 0.92 9.80
CA GLN A 459 -28.58 2.20 10.54
C GLN A 459 -30.00 2.67 10.90
N LYS A 460 -30.97 2.45 10.04
CA LYS A 460 -32.36 2.80 10.33
C LYS A 460 -32.91 1.98 11.50
N HIS A 461 -32.67 0.67 11.48
CA HIS A 461 -33.09 -0.23 12.57
C HIS A 461 -32.41 0.09 13.91
N LEU A 462 -31.14 0.50 13.89
CA LEU A 462 -30.39 0.85 15.12
C LEU A 462 -30.71 2.23 15.69
N LYS A 463 -31.50 3.05 15.01
CA LYS A 463 -31.98 4.36 15.52
C LYS A 463 -33.33 4.25 16.20
N HIS A 464 -34.03 3.18 16.02
CA HIS A 464 -35.30 2.85 16.63
C HIS A 464 -35.16 1.73 17.64
#